data_511d539ff7059d5b4c9aaff8f701a538
#
_entry.id   511d539ff7059d5b4c9aaff8f701a538
#
_cell.length_a   1.000
_cell.length_b   1.000
_cell.length_c   1.000
_cell.angle_alpha   90.00
_cell.angle_beta   90.00
_cell.angle_gamma   90.00
#
_symmetry.space_group_name_H-M   'P 1'
#
loop_
_entity.id
_entity.type
_entity.pdbx_description
1 polymer ?
#
loop_
_entity_poly.entity_id
_entity_poly.type
_entity_poly.pdbx_seq_one_letter_code
_entity_poly.pdbx_strand_id
1 'polypeptide(L)'
;MKRVLIVEDEISIRESLVDLFASDEVAVVAAATLAEAKAALFSQLSIDLIVTDLRLGGNRDGGLQILAAAGLVMQRTPVIVLTAYPDEDNRHASERLNAAYFLEKPVDLSIISKLARDHGVSSALSPSDVPAELVQD
;
A
#
# COMPACT_ATOMS: atom_id res chain seq x y z
N MET A 1 -6.88 -15.51 7.46
CA MET A 1 -7.32 -14.37 6.62
C MET A 1 -6.21 -13.34 6.54
N LYS A 2 -5.91 -12.86 5.34
CA LYS A 2 -4.95 -11.78 5.15
C LYS A 2 -5.62 -10.43 5.42
N ARG A 3 -4.83 -9.42 5.78
CA ARG A 3 -5.35 -8.08 6.04
C ARG A 3 -4.47 -7.05 5.33
N VAL A 4 -5.12 -6.12 4.62
CA VAL A 4 -4.46 -5.04 3.89
C VAL A 4 -4.87 -3.71 4.50
N LEU A 5 -3.89 -2.85 4.77
CA LEU A 5 -4.14 -1.47 5.18
C LEU A 5 -3.94 -0.58 3.95
N ILE A 6 -4.97 0.19 3.63
CA ILE A 6 -4.95 1.14 2.52
C ILE A 6 -5.02 2.55 3.10
N VAL A 7 -4.05 3.39 2.76
CA VAL A 7 -3.98 4.77 3.24
C VAL A 7 -3.98 5.70 2.04
N GLU A 8 -5.11 6.37 1.82
CA GLU A 8 -5.34 7.23 0.66
C GLU A 8 -6.41 8.26 1.02
N ASP A 9 -6.09 9.54 0.86
CA ASP A 9 -7.03 10.60 1.18
C ASP A 9 -8.06 10.87 0.07
N GLU A 10 -7.76 10.52 -1.18
CA GLU A 10 -8.70 10.67 -2.28
C GLU A 10 -9.69 9.51 -2.30
N ILE A 11 -10.99 9.83 -2.16
CA ILE A 11 -12.02 8.82 -1.97
C ILE A 11 -12.13 7.83 -3.13
N SER A 12 -12.05 8.32 -4.37
CA SER A 12 -12.20 7.44 -5.54
C SER A 12 -11.07 6.43 -5.65
N ILE A 13 -9.84 6.84 -5.36
CA ILE A 13 -8.69 5.95 -5.39
C ILE A 13 -8.77 4.97 -4.22
N ARG A 14 -9.14 5.46 -3.04
CA ARG A 14 -9.28 4.61 -1.85
C ARG A 14 -10.32 3.52 -2.08
N GLU A 15 -11.49 3.88 -2.64
CA GLU A 15 -12.54 2.90 -2.93
C GLU A 15 -12.10 1.87 -3.96
N SER A 16 -11.37 2.31 -5.00
CA SER A 16 -10.86 1.39 -6.02
C SER A 16 -9.90 0.38 -5.41
N LEU A 17 -9.03 0.81 -4.50
CA LEU A 17 -8.10 -0.09 -3.82
C LEU A 17 -8.82 -1.04 -2.85
N VAL A 18 -9.83 -0.54 -2.14
CA VAL A 18 -10.65 -1.40 -1.28
C VAL A 18 -11.33 -2.48 -2.12
N ASP A 19 -11.94 -2.10 -3.24
CA ASP A 19 -12.62 -3.05 -4.12
C ASP A 19 -11.65 -4.06 -4.72
N LEU A 20 -10.42 -3.65 -4.96
CA LEU A 20 -9.39 -4.56 -5.48
C LEU A 20 -9.10 -5.70 -4.49
N PHE A 21 -9.06 -5.41 -3.20
CA PHE A 21 -8.59 -6.37 -2.20
C PHE A 21 -9.69 -7.04 -1.38
N ALA A 22 -10.79 -6.35 -1.10
CA ALA A 22 -11.82 -6.89 -0.22
C ALA A 22 -12.44 -8.17 -0.77
N SER A 23 -12.45 -9.22 0.03
CA SER A 23 -13.02 -10.52 -0.35
C SER A 23 -13.27 -11.35 0.90
N ASP A 24 -13.77 -12.58 0.71
CA ASP A 24 -13.93 -13.51 1.83
C ASP A 24 -12.59 -13.94 2.45
N GLU A 25 -11.50 -13.75 1.71
CA GLU A 25 -10.16 -14.17 2.15
C GLU A 25 -9.28 -13.01 2.59
N VAL A 26 -9.67 -11.78 2.30
CA VAL A 26 -8.86 -10.59 2.60
C VAL A 26 -9.71 -9.53 3.27
N ALA A 27 -9.31 -9.16 4.48
CA ALA A 27 -9.91 -8.03 5.20
C ALA A 27 -9.18 -6.75 4.82
N VAL A 28 -9.89 -5.65 4.64
CA VAL A 28 -9.32 -4.37 4.29
C VAL A 28 -9.61 -3.35 5.38
N VAL A 29 -8.58 -2.65 5.83
CA VAL A 29 -8.71 -1.48 6.69
C VAL A 29 -8.35 -0.27 5.83
N ALA A 30 -9.28 0.66 5.69
CA ALA A 30 -9.07 1.86 4.88
C ALA A 30 -8.91 3.07 5.80
N ALA A 31 -7.89 3.87 5.54
CA ALA A 31 -7.61 5.09 6.29
C ALA A 31 -7.50 6.26 5.31
N ALA A 32 -8.15 7.36 5.63
CA ALA A 32 -8.10 8.57 4.82
C ALA A 32 -7.05 9.56 5.33
N THR A 33 -6.57 9.38 6.56
CA THR A 33 -5.64 10.31 7.21
C THR A 33 -4.48 9.56 7.86
N LEU A 34 -3.43 10.31 8.14
CA LEU A 34 -2.28 9.77 8.88
C LEU A 34 -2.70 9.26 10.26
N ALA A 35 -3.59 9.99 10.94
CA ALA A 35 -4.04 9.60 12.28
C ALA A 35 -4.79 8.27 12.25
N GLU A 36 -5.68 8.09 11.28
CA GLU A 36 -6.40 6.81 11.10
C GLU A 36 -5.44 5.67 10.79
N ALA A 37 -4.45 5.92 9.92
CA ALA A 37 -3.46 4.91 9.57
C ALA A 37 -2.63 4.49 10.78
N LYS A 38 -2.18 5.47 11.58
CA LYS A 38 -1.43 5.17 12.81
C LYS A 38 -2.26 4.38 13.81
N ALA A 39 -3.54 4.73 13.95
CA ALA A 39 -4.45 3.98 14.82
C ALA A 39 -4.53 2.52 14.40
N ALA A 40 -4.61 2.25 13.10
CA ALA A 40 -4.62 0.88 12.58
C ALA A 40 -3.29 0.16 12.85
N LEU A 41 -2.17 0.83 12.63
CA LEU A 41 -0.84 0.23 12.84
C LEU A 41 -0.60 -0.14 14.30
N PHE A 42 -1.09 0.67 15.24
CA PHE A 42 -0.88 0.44 16.66
C PHE A 42 -2.03 -0.31 17.34
N SER A 43 -2.99 -0.83 16.56
CA SER A 43 -4.16 -1.54 17.10
C SER A 43 -3.90 -2.99 17.48
N GLN A 44 -2.69 -3.49 17.27
CA GLN A 44 -2.29 -4.89 17.47
C GLN A 44 -2.93 -5.86 16.45
N LEU A 45 -3.58 -5.36 15.42
CA LEU A 45 -4.03 -6.20 14.32
C LEU A 45 -2.84 -6.59 13.46
N SER A 46 -2.86 -7.83 12.99
CA SER A 46 -1.86 -8.31 12.04
C SER A 46 -2.18 -7.75 10.66
N ILE A 47 -1.23 -7.06 10.03
CA ILE A 47 -1.38 -6.49 8.69
C ILE A 47 -0.35 -7.14 7.78
N ASP A 48 -0.80 -7.65 6.65
CA ASP A 48 0.04 -8.42 5.73
C ASP A 48 0.57 -7.58 4.57
N LEU A 49 -0.07 -6.46 4.27
CA LEU A 49 0.34 -5.54 3.22
C LEU A 49 -0.16 -4.14 3.53
N ILE A 50 0.67 -3.13 3.28
CA ILE A 50 0.28 -1.73 3.41
C ILE A 50 0.43 -1.08 2.04
N VAL A 51 -0.62 -0.39 1.58
CA VAL A 51 -0.58 0.45 0.38
C VAL A 51 -0.86 1.88 0.84
N THR A 52 0.10 2.77 0.70
CA THR A 52 -0.03 4.13 1.21
C THR A 52 0.36 5.16 0.17
N ASP A 53 -0.37 6.27 0.15
CA ASP A 53 0.06 7.46 -0.56
C ASP A 53 1.24 8.08 0.18
N LEU A 54 2.13 8.74 -0.54
CA LEU A 54 3.26 9.45 0.06
C LEU A 54 2.80 10.72 0.76
N ARG A 55 1.90 11.46 0.12
CA ARG A 55 1.32 12.67 0.69
C ARG A 55 -0.10 12.40 1.15
N LEU A 56 -0.41 12.80 2.38
CA LEU A 56 -1.72 12.57 2.98
C LEU A 56 -2.30 13.92 3.41
N GLY A 57 -3.19 14.47 2.60
CA GLY A 57 -3.76 15.78 2.84
C GLY A 57 -2.67 16.84 2.93
N GLY A 58 -2.58 17.54 4.05
CA GLY A 58 -1.55 18.55 4.29
C GLY A 58 -0.19 18.02 4.69
N ASN A 59 -0.05 16.69 4.87
CA ASN A 59 1.20 16.07 5.31
C ASN A 59 2.01 15.60 4.12
N ARG A 60 3.05 16.33 3.75
CA ARG A 60 3.91 15.98 2.62
C ARG A 60 4.66 14.67 2.83
N ASP A 61 4.94 14.33 4.08
CA ASP A 61 5.71 13.16 4.47
C ASP A 61 4.86 12.09 5.16
N GLY A 62 3.53 12.15 4.98
CA GLY A 62 2.63 11.20 5.63
C GLY A 62 3.00 9.75 5.39
N GLY A 63 3.28 9.39 4.13
CA GLY A 63 3.70 8.03 3.79
C GLY A 63 5.02 7.63 4.42
N LEU A 64 5.96 8.57 4.55
CA LEU A 64 7.23 8.31 5.23
C LEU A 64 7.02 8.05 6.72
N GLN A 65 6.09 8.77 7.34
CA GLN A 65 5.74 8.52 8.75
C GLN A 65 5.09 7.15 8.94
N ILE A 66 4.28 6.72 7.96
CA ILE A 66 3.68 5.37 7.98
C ILE A 66 4.77 4.31 7.87
N LEU A 67 5.73 4.50 6.97
CA LEU A 67 6.87 3.59 6.83
C LEU A 67 7.65 3.48 8.14
N ALA A 68 7.92 4.61 8.78
CA ALA A 68 8.64 4.63 10.04
C ALA A 68 7.86 3.90 11.14
N ALA A 69 6.55 4.14 11.23
CA ALA A 69 5.70 3.48 12.20
C ALA A 69 5.62 1.97 11.95
N ALA A 70 5.46 1.57 10.68
CA ALA A 70 5.43 0.16 10.31
C ALA A 70 6.75 -0.53 10.65
N GLY A 71 7.87 0.17 10.47
CA GLY A 71 9.19 -0.35 10.83
C GLY A 71 9.33 -0.63 12.33
N LEU A 72 8.59 0.10 13.16
CA LEU A 72 8.61 -0.11 14.61
C LEU A 72 7.75 -1.30 15.05
N VAL A 73 6.60 -1.51 14.41
CA VAL A 73 5.59 -2.47 14.90
C VAL A 73 5.35 -3.65 13.96
N MET A 74 5.74 -3.55 12.70
CA MET A 74 5.44 -4.55 11.67
C MET A 74 6.60 -4.69 10.69
N GLN A 75 7.78 -5.01 11.18
CA GLN A 75 9.02 -4.99 10.39
C GLN A 75 8.99 -5.85 9.12
N ARG A 76 8.15 -6.89 9.08
CA ARG A 76 8.08 -7.80 7.94
C ARG A 76 6.94 -7.50 6.98
N THR A 77 6.10 -6.53 7.30
CA THR A 77 4.97 -6.18 6.44
C THR A 77 5.46 -5.32 5.27
N PRO A 78 5.27 -5.76 4.02
CA PRO A 78 5.68 -4.96 2.87
C PRO A 78 4.81 -3.72 2.73
N VAL A 79 5.44 -2.61 2.34
CA VAL A 79 4.75 -1.34 2.12
C VAL A 79 4.95 -0.91 0.67
N ILE A 80 3.84 -0.68 -0.02
CA ILE A 80 3.83 -0.10 -1.36
C ILE A 80 3.53 1.38 -1.21
N VAL A 81 4.44 2.24 -1.64
CA VAL A 81 4.25 3.69 -1.61
C VAL A 81 3.83 4.17 -2.99
N LEU A 82 2.74 4.93 -3.04
CA LEU A 82 2.22 5.54 -4.28
C LEU A 82 2.43 7.03 -4.20
N THR A 83 2.85 7.65 -5.30
CA THR A 83 3.05 9.10 -5.32
C THR A 83 2.85 9.71 -6.70
N ALA A 84 2.24 10.91 -6.73
CA ALA A 84 2.24 11.75 -7.92
C ALA A 84 3.52 12.60 -8.02
N TYR A 85 4.40 12.50 -7.02
CA TYR A 85 5.63 13.31 -6.90
C TYR A 85 6.86 12.42 -6.75
N PRO A 86 7.27 11.71 -7.82
CA PRO A 86 8.31 10.68 -7.74
C PRO A 86 9.72 11.25 -7.86
N ASP A 87 10.07 12.24 -7.04
CA ASP A 87 11.41 12.79 -7.06
C ASP A 87 12.41 11.87 -6.33
N GLU A 88 13.71 12.10 -6.59
CA GLU A 88 14.76 11.25 -6.03
C GLU A 88 14.86 11.34 -4.51
N ASP A 89 14.59 12.50 -3.92
CA ASP A 89 14.63 12.65 -2.47
C ASP A 89 13.55 11.80 -1.81
N ASN A 90 12.34 11.79 -2.36
CA ASN A 90 11.24 10.98 -1.87
C ASN A 90 11.53 9.48 -2.06
N ARG A 91 12.11 9.12 -3.20
CA ARG A 91 12.50 7.73 -3.46
C ARG A 91 13.54 7.25 -2.45
N HIS A 92 14.60 8.02 -2.27
CA HIS A 92 15.67 7.66 -1.33
C HIS A 92 15.16 7.58 0.11
N ALA A 93 14.31 8.52 0.53
CA ALA A 93 13.73 8.50 1.86
C ALA A 93 12.87 7.26 2.08
N SER A 94 12.07 6.88 1.08
CA SER A 94 11.23 5.67 1.14
C SER A 94 12.08 4.41 1.21
N GLU A 95 13.15 4.35 0.43
CA GLU A 95 14.07 3.20 0.44
C GLU A 95 14.77 3.05 1.78
N ARG A 96 15.22 4.15 2.39
CA ARG A 96 15.86 4.11 3.71
C ARG A 96 14.92 3.61 4.80
N LEU A 97 13.63 3.80 4.63
CA LEU A 97 12.62 3.32 5.56
C LEU A 97 12.04 1.97 5.14
N ASN A 98 12.70 1.28 4.20
CA ASN A 98 12.39 -0.08 3.78
C ASN A 98 11.06 -0.23 3.06
N ALA A 99 10.65 0.77 2.26
CA ALA A 99 9.53 0.58 1.35
C ALA A 99 9.86 -0.58 0.41
N ALA A 100 8.92 -1.51 0.25
CA ALA A 100 9.11 -2.62 -0.67
C ALA A 100 9.02 -2.15 -2.12
N TYR A 101 8.13 -1.19 -2.39
CA TYR A 101 7.93 -0.63 -3.73
C TYR A 101 7.60 0.85 -3.65
N PHE A 102 8.05 1.60 -4.65
CA PHE A 102 7.77 3.03 -4.78
C PHE A 102 7.24 3.24 -6.19
N LEU A 103 5.95 3.55 -6.33
CA LEU A 103 5.26 3.59 -7.61
C LEU A 103 4.71 4.98 -7.90
N GLU A 104 4.84 5.40 -9.17
CA GLU A 104 4.33 6.69 -9.63
C GLU A 104 2.86 6.58 -10.00
N LYS A 105 2.06 7.55 -9.56
CA LYS A 105 0.65 7.66 -9.96
C LYS A 105 0.55 8.28 -11.35
N PRO A 106 -0.45 7.91 -12.17
CA PRO A 106 -1.47 6.90 -11.91
C PRO A 106 -0.91 5.49 -12.01
N VAL A 107 -1.29 4.61 -11.08
CA VAL A 107 -0.80 3.23 -11.05
C VAL A 107 -1.88 2.30 -11.60
N ASP A 108 -1.48 1.41 -12.50
CA ASP A 108 -2.35 0.35 -12.97
C ASP A 108 -2.62 -0.61 -11.81
N LEU A 109 -3.90 -0.89 -11.54
CA LEU A 109 -4.28 -1.80 -10.46
C LEU A 109 -3.74 -3.21 -10.66
N SER A 110 -3.49 -3.62 -11.91
CA SER A 110 -2.89 -4.92 -12.20
C SER A 110 -1.47 -5.04 -11.64
N ILE A 111 -0.73 -3.93 -11.61
CA ILE A 111 0.62 -3.90 -11.02
C ILE A 111 0.53 -4.10 -9.51
N ILE A 112 -0.37 -3.37 -8.85
CA ILE A 112 -0.58 -3.52 -7.40
C ILE A 112 -1.02 -4.94 -7.08
N SER A 113 -1.94 -5.50 -7.87
CA SER A 113 -2.42 -6.87 -7.72
C SER A 113 -1.29 -7.88 -7.81
N LYS A 114 -0.40 -7.72 -8.80
CA LYS A 114 0.74 -8.62 -8.96
C LYS A 114 1.69 -8.54 -7.77
N LEU A 115 2.04 -7.33 -7.35
CA LEU A 115 2.95 -7.13 -6.21
C LEU A 115 2.36 -7.72 -4.94
N ALA A 116 1.06 -7.53 -4.71
CA ALA A 116 0.38 -8.11 -3.55
C ALA A 116 0.42 -9.64 -3.58
N ARG A 117 0.18 -10.22 -4.75
CA ARG A 117 0.21 -11.67 -4.91
C ARG A 117 1.60 -12.23 -4.62
N ASP A 118 2.65 -11.52 -5.01
CA ASP A 118 4.03 -11.92 -4.70
C ASP A 118 4.27 -12.01 -3.19
N HIS A 119 3.46 -11.33 -2.40
CA HIS A 119 3.52 -11.37 -0.94
C HIS A 119 2.37 -12.16 -0.31
N GLY A 120 1.69 -12.98 -1.11
CA GLY A 120 0.67 -13.89 -0.61
C GLY A 120 -0.70 -13.28 -0.40
N VAL A 121 -0.96 -12.10 -0.95
CA VAL A 121 -2.26 -11.41 -0.82
C VAL A 121 -3.01 -11.48 -2.15
N SER A 122 -4.19 -12.10 -2.13
CA SER A 122 -5.03 -12.20 -3.32
C SER A 122 -5.83 -10.91 -3.55
N SER A 123 -6.31 -10.73 -4.77
CA SER A 123 -7.10 -9.57 -5.15
C SER A 123 -8.17 -9.97 -6.17
N ALA A 124 -9.03 -9.03 -6.52
CA ALA A 124 -10.11 -9.26 -7.48
C ALA A 124 -9.60 -9.58 -8.89
N LEU A 125 -8.39 -9.15 -9.23
CA LEU A 125 -7.79 -9.46 -10.52
C LEU A 125 -7.13 -10.83 -10.48
N SER A 126 -7.46 -11.67 -11.44
CA SER A 126 -6.81 -12.98 -11.56
C SER A 126 -5.45 -12.85 -12.25
N PRO A 127 -4.58 -13.86 -12.16
CA PRO A 127 -3.30 -13.83 -12.87
C PRO A 127 -3.44 -13.58 -14.37
N SER A 128 -4.54 -14.02 -14.99
CA SER A 128 -4.78 -13.81 -16.42
C SER A 128 -5.12 -12.37 -16.78
N ASP A 129 -5.50 -11.55 -15.80
CA ASP A 129 -5.82 -10.13 -16.01
C ASP A 129 -4.59 -9.24 -15.94
N VAL A 130 -3.44 -9.80 -15.51
CA VAL A 130 -2.19 -9.05 -15.37
C VAL A 130 -1.46 -9.03 -16.72
N PRO A 131 -1.00 -7.86 -17.20
CA PRO A 131 -0.27 -7.81 -18.47
C PRO A 131 0.91 -8.78 -18.51
N ALA A 132 1.14 -9.40 -19.66
CA ALA A 132 2.16 -10.42 -19.81
C ALA A 132 3.56 -9.94 -19.43
N GLU A 133 3.87 -8.67 -19.69
CA GLU A 133 5.17 -8.09 -19.36
C GLU A 133 5.42 -7.96 -17.86
N LEU A 134 4.39 -8.11 -17.03
CA LEU A 134 4.52 -8.05 -15.58
C LEU A 134 4.62 -9.43 -14.94
N VAL A 135 4.37 -10.50 -15.71
CA VAL A 135 4.44 -11.86 -15.20
C VAL A 135 5.90 -12.31 -15.22
N GLN A 136 6.41 -12.74 -14.07
CA GLN A 136 7.77 -13.25 -13.94
C GLN A 136 7.76 -14.77 -14.05
N ASP A 137 8.71 -15.29 -14.79
CA ASP A 137 8.89 -16.73 -14.91
C ASP A 137 9.68 -17.32 -13.74
#